data_219035f057596dbb11828547b396ca59
#
_entry.id   219035f057596dbb11828547b396ca59
#
_cell.length_a   1.000
_cell.length_b   1.000
_cell.length_c   1.000
_cell.angle_alpha   90.00
_cell.angle_beta   90.00
_cell.angle_gamma   90.00
#
_symmetry.space_group_name_H-M   'P 1'
#
loop_
_entity.id
_entity.type
_entity.pdbx_description
1 polymer ?
#
loop_
_entity_poly.entity_id
_entity_poly.type
_entity_poly.pdbx_seq_one_letter_code
_entity_poly.pdbx_strand_id
1 'polypeptide(L)'
;MLEFSKITIQNARELKPYLDVQPYRSCDYTLGAVFQWRAYFRSAYTIVSGMLVMLATYPGEGVCFVYPVGSGDVDAALDAIEAHAKESGMPLRFCAVPKEAMEHLCARYGSRAIISTHRDWADYMYNTSDLIEFPGKKYHTQRNHLNRFCKDNPSAVFVPVTEETLPAAIAFLDEYEQHAPLDKVIEAEEMKRAKELLADSLVLGQKAGYIDVAGTIVALSVGEVVGDTLHCHVEKARVDYAGSYQAIVSWFAK
;
A
#
# COMPACT_ATOMS: atom_id res chain seq x y z
N MET A 1 -15.69 25.67 -6.10
CA MET A 1 -14.34 25.15 -5.77
C MET A 1 -14.48 23.99 -4.80
N LEU A 2 -13.76 22.87 -4.99
CA LEU A 2 -13.76 21.74 -4.06
C LEU A 2 -12.97 22.09 -2.80
N GLU A 3 -13.45 21.64 -1.64
CA GLU A 3 -12.73 21.75 -0.36
C GLU A 3 -12.14 20.39 -0.01
N PHE A 4 -10.83 20.36 0.25
CA PHE A 4 -10.10 19.13 0.55
C PHE A 4 -9.71 19.07 2.01
N SER A 5 -9.98 17.92 2.64
CA SER A 5 -9.60 17.59 4.01
C SER A 5 -8.33 16.74 4.03
N LYS A 6 -7.44 16.97 4.99
CA LYS A 6 -6.27 16.11 5.22
C LYS A 6 -6.72 14.74 5.71
N ILE A 7 -6.01 13.69 5.30
CA ILE A 7 -6.24 12.34 5.79
C ILE A 7 -5.58 12.18 7.15
N THR A 8 -6.38 11.81 8.15
CA THR A 8 -5.96 11.56 9.54
C THR A 8 -6.49 10.20 9.99
N ILE A 9 -6.01 9.68 11.12
CA ILE A 9 -6.54 8.40 11.64
C ILE A 9 -8.04 8.49 11.99
N GLN A 10 -8.53 9.68 12.38
CA GLN A 10 -9.93 9.89 12.75
C GLN A 10 -10.87 9.77 11.55
N ASN A 11 -10.41 10.20 10.35
CA ASN A 11 -11.25 10.21 9.13
C ASN A 11 -10.84 9.16 8.08
N ALA A 12 -9.70 8.48 8.22
CA ALA A 12 -9.23 7.51 7.24
C ALA A 12 -10.27 6.40 6.95
N ARG A 13 -10.98 5.94 7.98
CA ARG A 13 -12.02 4.91 7.82
C ARG A 13 -13.20 5.36 6.96
N GLU A 14 -13.44 6.66 6.80
CA GLU A 14 -14.47 7.20 5.92
C GLU A 14 -14.16 6.96 4.44
N LEU A 15 -12.86 6.77 4.10
CA LEU A 15 -12.41 6.49 2.75
C LEU A 15 -12.64 5.02 2.36
N LYS A 16 -12.68 4.12 3.35
CA LYS A 16 -12.75 2.67 3.12
C LYS A 16 -13.90 2.23 2.22
N PRO A 17 -15.17 2.69 2.38
CA PRO A 17 -16.26 2.27 1.51
C PRO A 17 -16.05 2.61 0.02
N TYR A 18 -15.28 3.64 -0.29
CA TYR A 18 -14.94 4.03 -1.65
C TYR A 18 -13.78 3.23 -2.23
N LEU A 19 -12.80 2.91 -1.39
CA LEU A 19 -11.61 2.14 -1.76
C LEU A 19 -11.90 0.64 -1.88
N ASP A 20 -12.83 0.10 -1.07
CA ASP A 20 -13.20 -1.32 -1.12
C ASP A 20 -13.99 -1.72 -2.37
N VAL A 21 -14.69 -0.77 -3.01
CA VAL A 21 -15.53 -1.08 -4.19
C VAL A 21 -14.81 -0.85 -5.53
N GLN A 22 -13.59 -0.34 -5.48
CA GLN A 22 -12.82 -0.10 -6.70
C GLN A 22 -12.33 -1.42 -7.31
N PRO A 23 -12.29 -1.55 -8.67
CA PRO A 23 -11.93 -2.80 -9.33
C PRO A 23 -10.43 -2.94 -9.60
N TYR A 24 -9.62 -1.97 -9.18
CA TYR A 24 -8.20 -1.89 -9.53
C TYR A 24 -7.35 -2.75 -8.59
N ARG A 25 -6.27 -3.33 -9.11
CA ARG A 25 -5.29 -4.09 -8.33
C ARG A 25 -4.04 -3.27 -8.02
N SER A 26 -4.15 -1.94 -7.99
CA SER A 26 -3.05 -1.06 -7.61
C SER A 26 -3.10 -0.73 -6.12
N CYS A 27 -1.95 -0.75 -5.46
CA CYS A 27 -1.84 -0.40 -4.04
C CYS A 27 -2.24 1.07 -3.77
N ASP A 28 -2.07 1.98 -4.74
CA ASP A 28 -2.46 3.39 -4.62
C ASP A 28 -3.96 3.59 -4.32
N TYR A 29 -4.77 2.56 -4.54
CA TYR A 29 -6.22 2.56 -4.33
C TYR A 29 -6.65 1.73 -3.13
N THR A 30 -5.77 1.56 -2.16
CA THR A 30 -6.04 0.83 -0.91
C THR A 30 -5.92 1.76 0.30
N LEU A 31 -6.70 1.47 1.36
CA LEU A 31 -6.69 2.32 2.55
C LEU A 31 -5.31 2.36 3.23
N GLY A 32 -4.64 1.20 3.29
CA GLY A 32 -3.32 1.08 3.90
C GLY A 32 -2.28 1.95 3.21
N ALA A 33 -2.18 1.87 1.87
CA ALA A 33 -1.21 2.68 1.12
C ALA A 33 -1.55 4.17 1.18
N VAL A 34 -2.82 4.54 1.00
CA VAL A 34 -3.29 5.94 1.09
C VAL A 34 -2.97 6.52 2.47
N PHE A 35 -3.22 5.77 3.55
CA PHE A 35 -2.92 6.22 4.91
C PHE A 35 -1.41 6.26 5.17
N GLN A 36 -0.67 5.21 4.80
CA GLN A 36 0.77 5.10 4.99
C GLN A 36 1.50 6.32 4.39
N TRP A 37 1.19 6.64 3.15
CA TRP A 37 1.92 7.66 2.39
C TRP A 37 1.29 9.07 2.45
N ARG A 38 0.18 9.26 3.19
CA ARG A 38 -0.58 10.52 3.24
C ARG A 38 0.24 11.77 3.54
N ALA A 39 1.20 11.66 4.45
CA ALA A 39 2.03 12.80 4.84
C ALA A 39 3.15 13.07 3.84
N TYR A 40 3.75 12.02 3.27
CA TYR A 40 4.80 12.14 2.25
C TYR A 40 4.26 12.79 0.98
N PHE A 41 3.14 12.29 0.46
CA PHE A 41 2.47 12.85 -0.72
C PHE A 41 1.56 14.04 -0.41
N ARG A 42 1.47 14.48 0.86
CA ARG A 42 0.55 15.55 1.30
C ARG A 42 -0.87 15.30 0.83
N SER A 43 -1.33 14.07 0.94
CA SER A 43 -2.62 13.64 0.41
C SER A 43 -3.77 14.32 1.14
N ALA A 44 -4.76 14.72 0.37
CA ALA A 44 -6.02 15.28 0.85
C ALA A 44 -7.18 14.72 0.02
N TYR A 45 -8.38 14.73 0.58
CA TYR A 45 -9.55 14.16 -0.07
C TYR A 45 -10.79 15.02 0.05
N THR A 46 -11.72 14.80 -0.86
CA THR A 46 -13.10 15.26 -0.78
C THR A 46 -14.02 14.20 -1.37
N ILE A 47 -15.31 14.31 -1.07
CA ILE A 47 -16.34 13.43 -1.64
C ILE A 47 -17.26 14.30 -2.48
N VAL A 48 -17.43 13.94 -3.74
CA VAL A 48 -18.29 14.62 -4.67
C VAL A 48 -19.04 13.64 -5.55
N SER A 49 -20.34 13.81 -5.70
CA SER A 49 -21.21 12.92 -6.50
C SER A 49 -21.10 11.45 -6.15
N GLY A 50 -20.86 11.14 -4.85
CA GLY A 50 -20.68 9.76 -4.38
C GLY A 50 -19.33 9.12 -4.74
N MET A 51 -18.36 9.93 -5.18
CA MET A 51 -17.01 9.51 -5.52
C MET A 51 -16.00 10.13 -4.55
N LEU A 52 -15.02 9.35 -4.13
CA LEU A 52 -13.83 9.83 -3.44
C LEU A 52 -12.87 10.44 -4.46
N VAL A 53 -12.55 11.70 -4.26
CA VAL A 53 -11.58 12.47 -5.05
C VAL A 53 -10.39 12.79 -4.16
N MET A 54 -9.20 12.40 -4.56
CA MET A 54 -7.97 12.65 -3.81
C MET A 54 -7.02 13.56 -4.59
N LEU A 55 -6.32 14.42 -3.85
CA LEU A 55 -5.15 15.17 -4.30
C LEU A 55 -3.91 14.59 -3.61
N ALA A 56 -2.82 14.50 -4.35
CA ALA A 56 -1.51 14.11 -3.84
C ALA A 56 -0.41 14.90 -4.54
N THR A 57 0.75 15.06 -3.89
CA THR A 57 1.93 15.71 -4.48
C THR A 57 2.98 14.66 -4.79
N TYR A 58 3.12 14.32 -6.06
CA TYR A 58 4.10 13.33 -6.51
C TYR A 58 5.45 14.00 -6.82
N PRO A 59 6.58 13.41 -6.38
CA PRO A 59 7.92 13.92 -6.71
C PRO A 59 8.12 14.01 -8.22
N GLY A 60 8.57 15.18 -8.69
CA GLY A 60 8.77 15.44 -10.12
C GLY A 60 7.51 15.82 -10.90
N GLU A 61 6.32 15.42 -10.44
CA GLU A 61 5.05 15.68 -11.13
C GLU A 61 4.27 16.84 -10.51
N GLY A 62 4.50 17.16 -9.24
CA GLY A 62 3.74 18.18 -8.50
C GLY A 62 2.39 17.69 -8.00
N VAL A 63 1.43 18.63 -7.85
CA VAL A 63 0.09 18.29 -7.37
C VAL A 63 -0.72 17.63 -8.48
N CYS A 64 -1.27 16.46 -8.17
CA CYS A 64 -2.08 15.65 -9.07
C CYS A 64 -3.37 15.23 -8.41
N PHE A 65 -4.40 14.99 -9.20
CA PHE A 65 -5.56 14.22 -8.78
C PHE A 65 -5.29 12.73 -8.94
N VAL A 66 -5.84 11.93 -8.03
CA VAL A 66 -6.00 10.50 -8.22
C VAL A 66 -7.33 10.28 -8.93
N TYR A 67 -7.42 9.27 -9.81
CA TYR A 67 -8.67 8.99 -10.50
C TYR A 67 -9.79 8.68 -9.51
N PRO A 68 -11.00 9.30 -9.64
CA PRO A 68 -12.07 9.13 -8.65
C PRO A 68 -12.51 7.68 -8.48
N VAL A 69 -12.77 7.28 -7.24
CA VAL A 69 -13.26 5.93 -6.91
C VAL A 69 -14.50 5.97 -6.03
N GLY A 70 -15.37 4.99 -6.19
CA GLY A 70 -16.63 4.90 -5.47
C GLY A 70 -17.74 4.33 -6.33
N SER A 71 -18.98 4.38 -5.82
CA SER A 71 -20.16 3.88 -6.52
C SER A 71 -21.04 5.01 -7.10
N GLY A 72 -20.52 6.24 -7.12
CA GLY A 72 -21.23 7.42 -7.57
C GLY A 72 -21.06 7.73 -9.06
N ASP A 73 -21.25 9.00 -9.43
CA ASP A 73 -21.12 9.49 -10.80
C ASP A 73 -19.67 10.00 -11.04
N VAL A 74 -18.90 9.20 -11.76
CA VAL A 74 -17.50 9.50 -12.06
C VAL A 74 -17.37 10.70 -13.01
N ASP A 75 -18.28 10.88 -13.96
CA ASP A 75 -18.23 12.00 -14.90
C ASP A 75 -18.54 13.32 -14.19
N ALA A 76 -19.53 13.33 -13.31
CA ALA A 76 -19.82 14.50 -12.48
C ALA A 76 -18.63 14.83 -11.53
N ALA A 77 -17.95 13.82 -11.02
CA ALA A 77 -16.73 14.03 -10.22
C ALA A 77 -15.59 14.61 -11.08
N LEU A 78 -15.39 14.13 -12.30
CA LEU A 78 -14.40 14.67 -13.23
C LEU A 78 -14.74 16.12 -13.65
N ASP A 79 -16.02 16.46 -13.87
CA ASP A 79 -16.46 17.83 -14.13
C ASP A 79 -16.10 18.76 -12.96
N ALA A 80 -16.32 18.30 -11.72
CA ALA A 80 -15.98 19.07 -10.53
C ALA A 80 -14.45 19.24 -10.35
N ILE A 81 -13.66 18.23 -10.70
CA ILE A 81 -12.19 18.28 -10.72
C ILE A 81 -11.72 19.31 -11.75
N GLU A 82 -12.27 19.29 -12.98
CA GLU A 82 -11.92 20.24 -14.03
C GLU A 82 -12.24 21.69 -13.63
N ALA A 83 -13.44 21.90 -13.06
CA ALA A 83 -13.83 23.21 -12.54
C ALA A 83 -12.87 23.69 -11.45
N HIS A 84 -12.53 22.81 -10.48
CA HIS A 84 -11.59 23.13 -9.41
C HIS A 84 -10.20 23.48 -9.95
N ALA A 85 -9.65 22.67 -10.86
CA ALA A 85 -8.35 22.91 -11.47
C ALA A 85 -8.31 24.26 -12.18
N LYS A 86 -9.35 24.58 -12.96
CA LYS A 86 -9.49 25.87 -13.66
C LYS A 86 -9.56 27.05 -12.71
N GLU A 87 -10.42 26.97 -11.68
CA GLU A 87 -10.63 28.05 -10.70
C GLU A 87 -9.38 28.29 -9.83
N SER A 88 -8.64 27.23 -9.52
CA SER A 88 -7.40 27.28 -8.72
C SER A 88 -6.16 27.63 -9.54
N GLY A 89 -6.26 27.71 -10.87
CA GLY A 89 -5.12 27.90 -11.76
C GLY A 89 -4.14 26.73 -11.78
N MET A 90 -4.60 25.53 -11.36
CA MET A 90 -3.79 24.32 -11.35
C MET A 90 -3.83 23.60 -12.70
N PRO A 91 -2.74 22.96 -13.15
CA PRO A 91 -2.82 22.05 -14.27
C PRO A 91 -3.74 20.87 -13.92
N LEU A 92 -4.62 20.50 -14.86
CA LEU A 92 -5.41 19.28 -14.75
C LEU A 92 -4.48 18.10 -15.00
N ARG A 93 -4.09 17.39 -13.94
CA ARG A 93 -3.15 16.28 -13.98
C ARG A 93 -3.67 15.13 -13.11
N PHE A 94 -3.63 13.93 -13.65
CA PHE A 94 -3.92 12.71 -12.93
C PHE A 94 -2.64 11.88 -12.80
N CYS A 95 -2.39 11.31 -11.63
CA CYS A 95 -1.27 10.41 -11.36
C CYS A 95 -1.75 9.08 -10.83
N ALA A 96 -0.90 8.03 -10.91
CA ALA A 96 -1.22 6.67 -10.51
C ALA A 96 -2.52 6.13 -11.15
N VAL A 97 -2.81 6.52 -12.40
CA VAL A 97 -4.03 6.14 -13.11
C VAL A 97 -3.96 4.66 -13.49
N PRO A 98 -4.90 3.81 -13.02
CA PRO A 98 -4.97 2.41 -13.43
C PRO A 98 -5.26 2.29 -14.92
N LYS A 99 -4.80 1.19 -15.53
CA LYS A 99 -5.00 0.95 -16.96
C LYS A 99 -6.48 1.02 -17.35
N GLU A 100 -7.34 0.46 -16.52
CA GLU A 100 -8.79 0.41 -16.75
C GLU A 100 -9.42 1.82 -16.72
N ALA A 101 -8.94 2.70 -15.84
CA ALA A 101 -9.39 4.09 -15.76
C ALA A 101 -8.82 4.96 -16.89
N MET A 102 -7.67 4.59 -17.45
CA MET A 102 -7.04 5.34 -18.53
C MET A 102 -7.90 5.36 -19.79
N GLU A 103 -8.61 4.27 -20.10
CA GLU A 103 -9.51 4.22 -21.25
C GLU A 103 -10.61 5.28 -21.16
N HIS A 104 -11.19 5.47 -19.97
CA HIS A 104 -12.20 6.50 -19.73
C HIS A 104 -11.64 7.92 -19.88
N LEU A 105 -10.46 8.19 -19.30
CA LEU A 105 -9.83 9.51 -19.46
C LEU A 105 -9.44 9.78 -20.92
N CYS A 106 -8.96 8.79 -21.65
CA CYS A 106 -8.66 8.92 -23.08
C CYS A 106 -9.93 9.22 -23.90
N ALA A 107 -11.03 8.55 -23.62
CA ALA A 107 -12.30 8.80 -24.30
C ALA A 107 -12.80 10.23 -24.01
N ARG A 108 -12.67 10.71 -22.77
CA ARG A 108 -13.11 12.03 -22.34
C ARG A 108 -12.25 13.17 -22.91
N TYR A 109 -10.92 13.03 -22.87
CA TYR A 109 -10.01 14.12 -23.23
C TYR A 109 -9.46 14.03 -24.67
N GLY A 110 -9.51 12.87 -25.30
CA GLY A 110 -9.06 12.65 -26.66
C GLY A 110 -7.62 13.11 -26.90
N SER A 111 -7.39 13.85 -27.98
CA SER A 111 -6.06 14.36 -28.35
C SER A 111 -5.48 15.41 -27.38
N ARG A 112 -6.25 15.89 -26.41
CA ARG A 112 -5.76 16.81 -25.37
C ARG A 112 -5.02 16.07 -24.24
N ALA A 113 -5.19 14.76 -24.12
CA ALA A 113 -4.50 13.95 -23.12
C ALA A 113 -3.04 13.74 -23.49
N ILE A 114 -2.13 14.06 -22.58
CA ILE A 114 -0.72 13.70 -22.65
C ILE A 114 -0.50 12.57 -21.64
N ILE A 115 -0.04 11.42 -22.10
CA ILE A 115 0.12 10.22 -21.29
C ILE A 115 1.61 9.94 -21.10
N SER A 116 2.03 9.75 -19.85
CA SER A 116 3.35 9.24 -19.50
C SER A 116 3.22 7.95 -18.71
N THR A 117 4.20 7.09 -18.77
CA THR A 117 4.26 5.83 -18.03
C THR A 117 5.58 5.73 -17.27
N HIS A 118 5.49 5.35 -15.99
CA HIS A 118 6.65 5.20 -15.12
C HIS A 118 6.73 3.73 -14.67
N ARG A 119 7.69 2.98 -15.23
CA ARG A 119 7.86 1.55 -14.91
C ARG A 119 8.14 1.32 -13.42
N ASP A 120 8.83 2.25 -12.78
CA ASP A 120 9.23 2.17 -11.37
C ASP A 120 8.05 2.35 -10.39
N TRP A 121 6.88 2.78 -10.90
CA TRP A 121 5.66 2.93 -10.12
C TRP A 121 4.72 1.71 -10.25
N ALA A 122 5.13 0.69 -11.00
CA ALA A 122 4.29 -0.48 -11.21
C ALA A 122 4.41 -1.47 -10.05
N ASP A 123 3.26 -1.92 -9.54
CA ASP A 123 3.20 -2.99 -8.55
C ASP A 123 3.67 -4.34 -9.11
N TYR A 124 4.24 -5.17 -8.25
CA TYR A 124 4.52 -6.56 -8.53
C TYR A 124 3.32 -7.42 -8.18
N MET A 125 2.81 -8.16 -9.17
CA MET A 125 1.67 -9.05 -8.98
C MET A 125 2.10 -10.52 -9.09
N TYR A 126 1.63 -11.32 -8.16
CA TYR A 126 1.89 -12.76 -8.08
C TYR A 126 0.58 -13.51 -7.82
N ASN A 127 0.48 -14.75 -8.29
CA ASN A 127 -0.55 -15.63 -7.79
C ASN A 127 -0.26 -16.00 -6.34
N THR A 128 -1.25 -15.94 -5.47
CA THR A 128 -1.09 -16.25 -4.04
C THR A 128 -0.50 -17.65 -3.83
N SER A 129 -0.96 -18.65 -4.59
CA SER A 129 -0.41 -20.01 -4.56
C SER A 129 1.10 -20.07 -4.89
N ASP A 130 1.57 -19.18 -5.79
CA ASP A 130 2.99 -19.12 -6.13
C ASP A 130 3.84 -18.62 -4.94
N LEU A 131 3.31 -17.69 -4.14
CA LEU A 131 4.02 -17.16 -2.97
C LEU A 131 3.92 -18.08 -1.76
N ILE A 132 2.79 -18.80 -1.59
CA ILE A 132 2.61 -19.76 -0.50
C ILE A 132 3.57 -20.95 -0.64
N GLU A 133 3.72 -21.50 -1.85
CA GLU A 133 4.39 -22.80 -2.07
C GLU A 133 5.70 -22.70 -2.82
N PHE A 134 5.96 -21.59 -3.51
CA PHE A 134 7.11 -21.41 -4.41
C PHE A 134 7.30 -22.58 -5.39
N PRO A 135 6.28 -22.92 -6.22
CA PRO A 135 6.28 -24.13 -7.03
C PRO A 135 7.22 -24.04 -8.23
N GLY A 136 7.62 -25.20 -8.75
CA GLY A 136 8.34 -25.35 -10.01
C GLY A 136 9.78 -24.81 -10.00
N LYS A 137 10.39 -24.74 -11.20
CA LYS A 137 11.78 -24.32 -11.38
C LYS A 137 11.96 -22.80 -11.16
N LYS A 138 10.97 -22.00 -11.52
CA LYS A 138 10.99 -20.52 -11.38
C LYS A 138 11.29 -20.09 -9.95
N TYR A 139 10.73 -20.79 -8.97
CA TYR A 139 10.83 -20.46 -7.55
C TYR A 139 11.78 -21.40 -6.76
N HIS A 140 12.64 -22.15 -7.45
CA HIS A 140 13.52 -23.12 -6.79
C HIS A 140 14.39 -22.50 -5.68
N THR A 141 14.94 -21.31 -5.94
CA THR A 141 15.79 -20.59 -4.96
C THR A 141 14.97 -20.14 -3.75
N GLN A 142 13.81 -19.53 -3.99
CA GLN A 142 12.91 -19.06 -2.91
C GLN A 142 12.45 -20.22 -2.04
N ARG A 143 12.06 -21.34 -2.66
CA ARG A 143 11.67 -22.57 -1.94
C ARG A 143 12.82 -23.13 -1.12
N ASN A 144 14.06 -23.12 -1.62
CA ASN A 144 15.22 -23.57 -0.86
C ASN A 144 15.48 -22.68 0.36
N HIS A 145 15.31 -21.35 0.21
CA HIS A 145 15.43 -20.43 1.35
C HIS A 145 14.34 -20.70 2.40
N LEU A 146 13.07 -20.87 1.99
CA LEU A 146 11.98 -21.21 2.89
C LEU A 146 12.27 -22.55 3.64
N ASN A 147 12.64 -23.59 2.89
CA ASN A 147 12.94 -24.91 3.47
C ASN A 147 14.10 -24.85 4.46
N ARG A 148 15.14 -24.07 4.13
CA ARG A 148 16.27 -23.85 5.04
C ARG A 148 15.82 -23.14 6.31
N PHE A 149 15.03 -22.05 6.18
CA PHE A 149 14.48 -21.33 7.33
C PHE A 149 13.72 -22.26 8.27
N CYS A 150 12.79 -23.06 7.73
CA CYS A 150 11.99 -24.00 8.51
C CYS A 150 12.84 -25.08 9.18
N LYS A 151 13.90 -25.56 8.49
CA LYS A 151 14.82 -26.56 9.04
C LYS A 151 15.68 -26.00 10.19
N ASP A 152 16.20 -24.78 9.98
CA ASP A 152 17.11 -24.14 10.94
C ASP A 152 16.36 -23.58 12.16
N ASN A 153 15.06 -23.32 12.01
CA ASN A 153 14.18 -22.71 13.02
C ASN A 153 12.90 -23.55 13.25
N PRO A 154 13.00 -24.77 13.82
CA PRO A 154 11.84 -25.66 13.97
C PRO A 154 10.79 -25.13 14.97
N SER A 155 11.12 -24.16 15.82
CA SER A 155 10.21 -23.48 16.74
C SER A 155 9.54 -22.25 16.15
N ALA A 156 9.80 -21.92 14.89
CA ALA A 156 9.21 -20.73 14.24
C ALA A 156 7.69 -20.88 14.13
N VAL A 157 6.97 -19.85 14.52
CA VAL A 157 5.51 -19.77 14.43
C VAL A 157 5.08 -18.42 13.83
N PHE A 158 3.99 -18.44 13.07
CA PHE A 158 3.34 -17.20 12.62
C PHE A 158 2.36 -16.73 13.69
N VAL A 159 2.48 -15.47 14.09
CA VAL A 159 1.65 -14.84 15.11
C VAL A 159 0.89 -13.67 14.50
N PRO A 160 -0.43 -13.70 14.43
CA PRO A 160 -1.23 -12.54 14.03
C PRO A 160 -1.05 -11.37 15.02
N VAL A 161 -1.04 -10.15 14.48
CA VAL A 161 -1.04 -8.95 15.32
C VAL A 161 -2.46 -8.70 15.85
N THR A 162 -2.55 -8.60 17.17
CA THR A 162 -3.74 -8.28 17.96
C THR A 162 -3.41 -7.13 18.90
N GLU A 163 -4.38 -6.63 19.68
CA GLU A 163 -4.10 -5.62 20.70
C GLU A 163 -3.01 -6.08 21.69
N GLU A 164 -2.98 -7.38 22.01
CA GLU A 164 -2.02 -7.97 22.93
C GLU A 164 -0.61 -8.07 22.33
N THR A 165 -0.51 -8.42 21.03
CA THR A 165 0.77 -8.68 20.36
C THR A 165 1.33 -7.46 19.61
N LEU A 166 0.52 -6.42 19.39
CA LEU A 166 0.93 -5.18 18.71
C LEU A 166 2.15 -4.50 19.35
N PRO A 167 2.27 -4.38 20.69
CA PRO A 167 3.45 -3.76 21.28
C PRO A 167 4.77 -4.47 20.93
N ALA A 168 4.77 -5.80 20.85
CA ALA A 168 5.95 -6.57 20.45
C ALA A 168 6.28 -6.35 18.96
N ALA A 169 5.27 -6.28 18.10
CA ALA A 169 5.45 -5.98 16.68
C ALA A 169 6.02 -4.58 16.44
N ILE A 170 5.58 -3.57 17.20
CA ILE A 170 6.13 -2.21 17.15
C ILE A 170 7.59 -2.21 17.60
N ALA A 171 7.91 -2.88 18.71
CA ALA A 171 9.28 -3.00 19.22
C ALA A 171 10.22 -3.64 18.20
N PHE A 172 9.74 -4.63 17.42
CA PHE A 172 10.50 -5.23 16.33
C PHE A 172 10.87 -4.19 15.25
N LEU A 173 9.95 -3.33 14.82
CA LEU A 173 10.25 -2.30 13.83
C LEU A 173 11.20 -1.23 14.38
N ASP A 174 11.13 -0.92 15.69
CA ASP A 174 12.06 0.00 16.34
C ASP A 174 13.48 -0.57 16.39
N GLU A 175 13.61 -1.86 16.71
CA GLU A 175 14.90 -2.57 16.67
C GLU A 175 15.42 -2.69 15.22
N TYR A 176 14.54 -3.03 14.27
CA TYR A 176 14.89 -3.16 12.86
C TYR A 176 15.48 -1.86 12.31
N GLU A 177 14.86 -0.71 12.60
CA GLU A 177 15.33 0.61 12.17
C GLU A 177 16.76 0.91 12.66
N GLN A 178 17.10 0.52 13.90
CA GLN A 178 18.43 0.77 14.48
C GLN A 178 19.54 -0.01 13.77
N HIS A 179 19.21 -1.11 13.10
CA HIS A 179 20.16 -2.02 12.45
C HIS A 179 20.09 -1.97 10.92
N ALA A 180 19.06 -1.33 10.35
CA ALA A 180 18.91 -1.22 8.91
C ALA A 180 19.81 -0.11 8.35
N PRO A 181 20.50 -0.35 7.23
CA PRO A 181 21.21 0.70 6.52
C PRO A 181 20.19 1.62 5.83
N LEU A 182 19.71 2.64 6.53
CA LEU A 182 18.79 3.64 5.98
C LEU A 182 19.61 4.77 5.31
N ASP A 183 20.26 4.45 4.21
CA ASP A 183 21.20 5.35 3.54
C ASP A 183 20.48 6.41 2.69
N LYS A 184 19.20 6.21 2.38
CA LYS A 184 18.40 7.13 1.56
C LYS A 184 17.27 7.76 2.36
N VAL A 185 16.98 9.03 2.06
CA VAL A 185 15.88 9.79 2.67
C VAL A 185 14.55 9.05 2.54
N ILE A 186 14.32 8.40 1.39
CA ILE A 186 13.07 7.65 1.15
C ILE A 186 12.96 6.39 2.03
N GLU A 187 14.08 5.75 2.35
CA GLU A 187 14.10 4.55 3.21
C GLU A 187 13.76 4.91 4.67
N ALA A 188 14.28 6.05 5.15
CA ALA A 188 13.93 6.56 6.47
C ALA A 188 12.45 7.00 6.55
N GLU A 189 11.94 7.65 5.49
CA GLU A 189 10.54 8.03 5.41
C GLU A 189 9.64 6.80 5.35
N GLU A 190 9.98 5.79 4.55
CA GLU A 190 9.24 4.52 4.46
C GLU A 190 9.18 3.82 5.81
N MET A 191 10.28 3.73 6.55
CA MET A 191 10.31 3.13 7.88
C MET A 191 9.39 3.86 8.86
N LYS A 192 9.43 5.20 8.86
CA LYS A 192 8.53 6.01 9.67
C LYS A 192 7.07 5.74 9.35
N ARG A 193 6.72 5.66 8.05
CA ARG A 193 5.34 5.38 7.61
C ARG A 193 4.91 3.95 7.90
N ALA A 194 5.83 2.99 7.79
CA ALA A 194 5.57 1.60 8.16
C ALA A 194 5.22 1.46 9.65
N LYS A 195 5.92 2.17 10.52
CA LYS A 195 5.62 2.20 11.96
C LYS A 195 4.26 2.82 12.25
N GLU A 196 3.92 3.95 11.61
CA GLU A 196 2.61 4.58 11.72
C GLU A 196 1.48 3.64 11.27
N LEU A 197 1.66 2.97 10.12
CA LEU A 197 0.67 2.02 9.60
C LEU A 197 0.49 0.83 10.54
N LEU A 198 1.58 0.26 11.06
CA LEU A 198 1.50 -0.85 12.02
C LEU A 198 0.80 -0.43 13.32
N ALA A 199 1.16 0.73 13.89
CA ALA A 199 0.56 1.23 15.12
C ALA A 199 -0.96 1.42 14.99
N ASP A 200 -1.43 1.88 13.83
CA ASP A 200 -2.84 2.13 13.54
C ASP A 200 -3.54 0.95 12.82
N SER A 201 -2.81 -0.18 12.60
CA SER A 201 -3.27 -1.29 11.75
C SER A 201 -4.63 -1.86 12.16
N LEU A 202 -4.85 -2.06 13.45
CA LEU A 202 -6.10 -2.60 13.97
C LEU A 202 -7.28 -1.64 13.75
N VAL A 203 -7.05 -0.35 13.97
CA VAL A 203 -8.07 0.70 13.72
C VAL A 203 -8.40 0.79 12.24
N LEU A 204 -7.42 0.67 11.36
CA LEU A 204 -7.60 0.73 9.90
C LEU A 204 -8.13 -0.58 9.30
N GLY A 205 -8.23 -1.65 10.11
CA GLY A 205 -8.66 -2.97 9.63
C GLY A 205 -7.62 -3.66 8.74
N GLN A 206 -6.35 -3.31 8.92
CA GLN A 206 -5.25 -3.97 8.23
C GLN A 206 -5.02 -5.38 8.77
N LYS A 207 -4.52 -6.28 7.93
CA LYS A 207 -3.95 -7.55 8.35
C LYS A 207 -2.48 -7.32 8.70
N ALA A 208 -2.04 -7.83 9.84
CA ALA A 208 -0.64 -7.81 10.21
C ALA A 208 -0.28 -9.11 10.95
N GLY A 209 0.98 -9.54 10.80
CA GLY A 209 1.49 -10.71 11.49
C GLY A 209 3.01 -10.76 11.45
N TYR A 210 3.58 -11.53 12.33
CA TYR A 210 5.02 -11.70 12.42
C TYR A 210 5.41 -13.16 12.63
N ILE A 211 6.67 -13.47 12.38
CA ILE A 211 7.26 -14.77 12.69
C ILE A 211 8.04 -14.64 13.97
N ASP A 212 7.68 -15.46 14.96
CA ASP A 212 8.42 -15.63 16.20
C ASP A 212 9.27 -16.91 16.15
N VAL A 213 10.51 -16.81 16.57
CA VAL A 213 11.44 -17.94 16.76
C VAL A 213 11.91 -17.93 18.22
N ALA A 214 11.32 -18.78 19.03
CA ALA A 214 11.66 -18.94 20.45
C ALA A 214 11.68 -17.62 21.24
N GLY A 215 10.67 -16.76 21.04
CA GLY A 215 10.53 -15.46 21.71
C GLY A 215 11.24 -14.30 21.00
N THR A 216 11.80 -14.52 19.82
CA THR A 216 12.42 -13.46 19.00
C THR A 216 11.62 -13.25 17.72
N ILE A 217 11.14 -12.04 17.48
CA ILE A 217 10.48 -11.70 16.22
C ILE A 217 11.55 -11.54 15.13
N VAL A 218 11.40 -12.29 14.04
CA VAL A 218 12.40 -12.34 12.97
C VAL A 218 11.91 -11.78 11.64
N ALA A 219 10.59 -11.66 11.47
CA ALA A 219 9.98 -11.04 10.28
C ALA A 219 8.57 -10.55 10.59
N LEU A 220 8.12 -9.52 9.87
CA LEU A 220 6.80 -8.90 10.02
C LEU A 220 6.26 -8.49 8.66
N SER A 221 4.94 -8.63 8.48
CA SER A 221 4.22 -8.09 7.32
C SER A 221 2.94 -7.38 7.74
N VAL A 222 2.58 -6.32 7.00
CA VAL A 222 1.32 -5.58 7.12
C VAL A 222 0.71 -5.42 5.74
N GLY A 223 -0.58 -5.66 5.61
CA GLY A 223 -1.29 -5.53 4.34
C GLY A 223 -2.80 -5.54 4.52
N GLU A 224 -3.52 -5.52 3.43
CA GLU A 224 -4.98 -5.60 3.42
C GLU A 224 -5.49 -6.41 2.23
N VAL A 225 -6.71 -6.90 2.34
CA VAL A 225 -7.41 -7.58 1.24
C VAL A 225 -8.46 -6.62 0.69
N VAL A 226 -8.35 -6.30 -0.60
CA VAL A 226 -9.35 -5.55 -1.35
C VAL A 226 -9.79 -6.40 -2.55
N GLY A 227 -11.07 -6.69 -2.62
CA GLY A 227 -11.59 -7.63 -3.61
C GLY A 227 -10.96 -9.03 -3.45
N ASP A 228 -10.26 -9.49 -4.47
CA ASP A 228 -9.57 -10.79 -4.51
C ASP A 228 -8.04 -10.69 -4.32
N THR A 229 -7.54 -9.51 -3.94
CA THR A 229 -6.11 -9.21 -3.92
C THR A 229 -5.64 -8.87 -2.52
N LEU A 230 -4.59 -9.56 -2.05
CA LEU A 230 -3.82 -9.17 -0.86
C LEU A 230 -2.76 -8.15 -1.27
N HIS A 231 -2.86 -6.94 -0.75
CA HIS A 231 -1.88 -5.87 -0.90
C HIS A 231 -0.94 -5.87 0.31
N CYS A 232 0.34 -6.14 0.07
CA CYS A 232 1.38 -6.10 1.10
C CYS A 232 2.00 -4.70 1.11
N HIS A 233 1.83 -3.96 2.20
CA HIS A 233 2.32 -2.59 2.36
C HIS A 233 3.66 -2.51 3.07
N VAL A 234 3.88 -3.40 4.02
CA VAL A 234 5.11 -3.47 4.81
C VAL A 234 5.56 -4.92 4.89
N GLU A 235 6.83 -5.15 4.59
CA GLU A 235 7.49 -6.43 4.78
C GLU A 235 8.92 -6.20 5.25
N LYS A 236 9.24 -6.64 6.45
CA LYS A 236 10.56 -6.51 7.07
C LYS A 236 10.98 -7.84 7.66
N ALA A 237 12.25 -8.22 7.44
CA ALA A 237 12.78 -9.45 7.98
C ALA A 237 14.27 -9.32 8.33
N ARG A 238 14.68 -10.01 9.38
CA ARG A 238 16.07 -10.05 9.85
C ARG A 238 16.91 -10.90 8.90
N VAL A 239 18.00 -10.34 8.41
CA VAL A 239 18.90 -11.01 7.44
C VAL A 239 19.76 -12.11 8.08
N ASP A 240 19.98 -12.04 9.40
CA ASP A 240 20.69 -13.06 10.19
C ASP A 240 19.89 -14.37 10.33
N TYR A 241 18.57 -14.34 10.04
CA TYR A 241 17.74 -15.53 9.91
C TYR A 241 17.53 -15.87 8.42
N ALA A 242 18.46 -16.68 7.88
CA ALA A 242 18.46 -17.00 6.46
C ALA A 242 17.12 -17.58 5.97
N GLY A 243 16.46 -16.91 5.02
CA GLY A 243 15.17 -17.31 4.47
C GLY A 243 13.94 -16.73 5.19
N SER A 244 14.13 -15.84 6.18
CA SER A 244 13.04 -15.18 6.92
C SER A 244 12.11 -14.37 6.00
N TYR A 245 12.65 -13.70 4.95
CA TYR A 245 11.82 -13.00 3.94
C TYR A 245 10.91 -13.98 3.19
N GLN A 246 11.42 -15.12 2.74
CA GLN A 246 10.61 -16.12 2.06
C GLN A 246 9.57 -16.75 3.00
N ALA A 247 9.92 -16.90 4.26
CA ALA A 247 9.00 -17.41 5.26
C ALA A 247 7.84 -16.45 5.52
N ILE A 248 8.11 -15.14 5.72
CA ILE A 248 7.03 -14.17 5.98
C ILE A 248 6.13 -14.00 4.76
N VAL A 249 6.68 -13.92 3.53
CA VAL A 249 5.90 -13.91 2.30
C VAL A 249 4.95 -15.10 2.22
N SER A 250 5.49 -16.32 2.42
CA SER A 250 4.72 -17.56 2.32
C SER A 250 3.63 -17.64 3.41
N TRP A 251 3.97 -17.29 4.64
CA TRP A 251 3.07 -17.47 5.78
C TRP A 251 2.01 -16.38 5.89
N PHE A 252 2.33 -15.16 5.49
CA PHE A 252 1.37 -14.05 5.44
C PHE A 252 0.36 -14.21 4.29
N ALA A 253 0.75 -14.87 3.19
CA ALA A 253 -0.13 -15.13 2.06
C ALA A 253 -1.11 -16.32 2.28
N LYS A 254 -0.94 -17.12 3.34
CA LYS A 254 -1.84 -18.22 3.73
C LYS A 254 -3.07 -17.72 4.47
#